data_9dcd4b392b5a247e1589b0ace7a9e863
#
_entry.id   9dcd4b392b5a247e1589b0ace7a9e863
#
_cell.length_a   1.000
_cell.length_b   1.000
_cell.length_c   1.000
_cell.angle_alpha   90.00
_cell.angle_beta   90.00
_cell.angle_gamma   90.00
#
_symmetry.space_group_name_H-M   'P 1'
#
loop_
_entity.id
_entity.type
_entity.pdbx_description
1 polymer ?
#
loop_
_entity_poly.entity_id
_entity_poly.type
_entity_poly.pdbx_seq_one_letter_code
_entity_poly.pdbx_strand_id
1 'polypeptide(L)'
;MPSVLITASTFSHIMNFHLPYLRRFRELGWQVHVACGGTMRDIPFADVTTVLPLEKKMSSPANFRAAKLLRGMMEREHYDLVIAHTSLAAFFTRWAARGMHDRPGIINVMHGYLFTDETPAAKKLLLTKAELLTAPQTDLVLTMNAWDTRWAMEHRAAARVEEIPGMGVDLSRFRAAGETRQAMRDRLGFAEGDIALLYPAEFSGRKDQAMLLRAMTKLPPHIKLLLPGSGELLESCRALAGELGVADRAQFPGQVHDIPVWLGAADIAVSASRSEGLPFNIMEAMAAGL
;
A
#
# COMPACT_ATOMS: atom_id res chain seq x y z
N MET A 1 -9.46 22.14 -20.39
CA MET A 1 -8.26 21.57 -19.77
C MET A 1 -8.63 20.18 -19.37
N PRO A 2 -7.88 19.14 -19.75
CA PRO A 2 -8.22 17.79 -19.34
C PRO A 2 -8.10 17.66 -17.82
N SER A 3 -8.92 16.78 -17.24
CA SER A 3 -9.02 16.63 -15.79
C SER A 3 -8.98 15.17 -15.36
N VAL A 4 -8.31 14.90 -14.23
CA VAL A 4 -8.20 13.58 -13.65
C VAL A 4 -8.64 13.59 -12.19
N LEU A 5 -9.44 12.59 -11.81
CA LEU A 5 -9.76 12.29 -10.42
C LEU A 5 -8.97 11.06 -9.98
N ILE A 6 -8.20 11.19 -8.90
CA ILE A 6 -7.45 10.09 -8.30
C ILE A 6 -8.09 9.74 -6.96
N THR A 7 -8.44 8.47 -6.77
CA THR A 7 -9.10 7.98 -5.55
C THR A 7 -8.29 6.91 -4.84
N ALA A 8 -8.27 6.95 -3.51
CA ALA A 8 -7.66 5.91 -2.67
C ALA A 8 -8.36 5.81 -1.31
N SER A 9 -8.15 4.71 -0.58
CA SER A 9 -8.77 4.54 0.74
C SER A 9 -8.25 5.52 1.79
N THR A 10 -7.01 6.05 1.62
CA THR A 10 -6.41 7.01 2.55
C THR A 10 -5.51 8.01 1.82
N PHE A 11 -5.39 9.23 2.36
CA PHE A 11 -4.44 10.24 1.88
C PHE A 11 -2.99 9.78 2.00
N SER A 12 -2.66 8.99 3.03
CA SER A 12 -1.31 8.45 3.21
C SER A 12 -0.87 7.58 2.03
N HIS A 13 -1.80 6.85 1.40
CA HIS A 13 -1.50 6.05 0.21
C HIS A 13 -1.06 6.94 -0.96
N ILE A 14 -1.78 8.05 -1.20
CA ILE A 14 -1.40 9.01 -2.24
C ILE A 14 -0.03 9.66 -1.93
N MET A 15 0.15 10.12 -0.69
CA MET A 15 1.40 10.77 -0.27
C MET A 15 2.63 9.88 -0.43
N ASN A 16 2.49 8.60 -0.11
CA ASN A 16 3.62 7.68 -0.11
C ASN A 16 3.97 7.16 -1.51
N PHE A 17 2.98 7.05 -2.42
CA PHE A 17 3.17 6.27 -3.64
C PHE A 17 2.83 7.03 -4.93
N HIS A 18 2.06 8.12 -4.88
CA HIS A 18 1.47 8.68 -6.11
C HIS A 18 1.88 10.11 -6.43
N LEU A 19 2.64 10.80 -5.59
CA LEU A 19 3.07 12.19 -5.85
C LEU A 19 3.79 12.36 -7.20
N PRO A 20 4.68 11.45 -7.66
CA PRO A 20 5.32 11.58 -8.97
C PRO A 20 4.30 11.58 -10.12
N TYR A 21 3.21 10.83 -10.00
CA TYR A 21 2.16 10.75 -11.03
C TYR A 21 1.29 12.02 -11.03
N LEU A 22 0.91 12.54 -9.84
CA LEU A 22 0.19 13.81 -9.73
C LEU A 22 1.00 14.93 -10.37
N ARG A 23 2.29 15.00 -10.02
CA ARG A 23 3.23 15.96 -10.62
C ARG A 23 3.25 15.83 -12.14
N ARG A 24 3.33 14.62 -12.66
CA ARG A 24 3.37 14.37 -14.11
C ARG A 24 2.09 14.83 -14.82
N PHE A 25 0.91 14.59 -14.24
CA PHE A 25 -0.35 15.10 -14.77
C PHE A 25 -0.35 16.63 -14.83
N ARG A 26 0.12 17.30 -13.79
CA ARG A 26 0.26 18.77 -13.77
C ARG A 26 1.20 19.29 -14.87
N GLU A 27 2.35 18.65 -15.04
CA GLU A 27 3.32 19.00 -16.08
C GLU A 27 2.73 18.84 -17.49
N LEU A 28 1.80 17.90 -17.66
CA LEU A 28 1.07 17.68 -18.90
C LEU A 28 -0.14 18.62 -19.08
N GLY A 29 -0.35 19.56 -18.16
CA GLY A 29 -1.44 20.54 -18.23
C GLY A 29 -2.80 20.00 -17.82
N TRP A 30 -2.86 18.90 -17.02
CA TRP A 30 -4.11 18.37 -16.48
C TRP A 30 -4.49 19.07 -15.17
N GLN A 31 -5.79 19.22 -14.95
CA GLN A 31 -6.33 19.52 -13.63
C GLN A 31 -6.37 18.23 -12.80
N VAL A 32 -5.81 18.25 -11.60
CA VAL A 32 -5.66 17.07 -10.75
C VAL A 32 -6.51 17.19 -9.50
N HIS A 33 -7.53 16.34 -9.38
CA HIS A 33 -8.34 16.23 -8.18
C HIS A 33 -8.02 14.93 -7.44
N VAL A 34 -8.01 14.97 -6.11
CA VAL A 34 -7.76 13.81 -5.24
C VAL A 34 -8.92 13.64 -4.28
N ALA A 35 -9.47 12.42 -4.19
CA ALA A 35 -10.54 12.10 -3.24
C ALA A 35 -10.20 10.82 -2.46
N CYS A 36 -10.02 10.95 -1.14
CA CYS A 36 -9.59 9.88 -0.25
C CYS A 36 -10.35 9.84 1.07
N GLY A 37 -10.33 8.70 1.73
CA GLY A 37 -10.80 8.56 3.10
C GLY A 37 -9.77 9.03 4.14
N GLY A 38 -10.24 9.16 5.39
CA GLY A 38 -9.40 9.52 6.54
C GLY A 38 -9.32 11.03 6.77
N THR A 39 -8.28 11.44 7.51
CA THR A 39 -8.07 12.85 7.84
C THR A 39 -7.52 13.61 6.64
N MET A 40 -8.11 14.77 6.34
CA MET A 40 -7.67 15.68 5.28
C MET A 40 -6.18 15.97 5.40
N ARG A 41 -5.49 15.92 4.28
CA ARG A 41 -4.09 16.35 4.16
C ARG A 41 -3.96 17.23 2.93
N ASP A 42 -3.07 18.19 2.99
CA ASP A 42 -2.62 18.90 1.81
C ASP A 42 -1.80 17.94 0.93
N ILE A 43 -2.23 17.79 -0.31
CA ILE A 43 -1.60 16.88 -1.27
C ILE A 43 -0.86 17.71 -2.32
N PRO A 44 0.48 17.66 -2.32
CA PRO A 44 1.26 18.32 -3.36
C PRO A 44 0.79 17.94 -4.76
N PHE A 45 0.71 18.94 -5.64
CA PHE A 45 0.28 18.79 -7.04
C PHE A 45 -1.21 18.49 -7.26
N ALA A 46 -2.04 18.41 -6.22
CA ALA A 46 -3.49 18.38 -6.37
C ALA A 46 -4.06 19.80 -6.42
N ASP A 47 -5.00 20.06 -7.34
CA ASP A 47 -5.75 21.32 -7.42
C ASP A 47 -6.93 21.33 -6.43
N VAL A 48 -7.55 20.17 -6.26
CA VAL A 48 -8.66 19.97 -5.34
C VAL A 48 -8.47 18.67 -4.56
N THR A 49 -8.68 18.75 -3.26
CA THR A 49 -8.64 17.60 -2.36
C THR A 49 -9.97 17.42 -1.65
N THR A 50 -10.54 16.22 -1.69
CA THR A 50 -11.86 15.89 -1.11
C THR A 50 -11.75 14.73 -0.12
N VAL A 51 -12.37 14.88 1.05
CA VAL A 51 -12.49 13.78 2.03
C VAL A 51 -13.73 12.95 1.71
N LEU A 52 -13.52 11.66 1.53
CA LEU A 52 -14.58 10.66 1.37
C LEU A 52 -14.85 9.96 2.71
N PRO A 53 -16.10 9.70 3.09
CA PRO A 53 -16.44 8.98 4.31
C PRO A 53 -16.21 7.46 4.15
N LEU A 54 -14.99 7.06 3.77
CA LEU A 54 -14.65 5.65 3.57
C LEU A 54 -14.31 4.97 4.90
N GLU A 55 -14.88 3.80 5.12
CA GLU A 55 -14.64 2.95 6.28
C GLU A 55 -14.17 1.55 5.85
N LYS A 56 -13.28 0.93 6.65
CA LYS A 56 -12.67 -0.39 6.35
C LYS A 56 -13.70 -1.50 6.11
N LYS A 57 -14.86 -1.45 6.81
CA LYS A 57 -15.92 -2.44 6.64
C LYS A 57 -16.67 -2.20 5.33
N MET A 58 -16.54 -3.12 4.37
CA MET A 58 -17.12 -3.01 3.02
C MET A 58 -18.62 -2.69 3.01
N SER A 59 -19.39 -3.26 3.95
CA SER A 59 -20.85 -3.06 4.07
C SER A 59 -21.26 -1.79 4.80
N SER A 60 -20.32 -0.90 5.17
CA SER A 60 -20.67 0.33 5.87
C SER A 60 -21.53 1.25 5.00
N PRO A 61 -22.63 1.82 5.54
CA PRO A 61 -23.41 2.84 4.85
C PRO A 61 -22.60 4.08 4.46
N ALA A 62 -21.50 4.36 5.17
CA ALA A 62 -20.58 5.46 4.86
C ALA A 62 -19.96 5.30 3.48
N ASN A 63 -19.60 4.08 3.08
CA ASN A 63 -19.02 3.80 1.78
C ASN A 63 -20.01 4.07 0.63
N PHE A 64 -21.28 3.82 0.82
CA PHE A 64 -22.32 4.16 -0.17
C PHE A 64 -22.53 5.67 -0.25
N ARG A 65 -22.38 6.41 0.87
CA ARG A 65 -22.33 7.88 0.83
C ARG A 65 -21.12 8.39 0.07
N ALA A 66 -19.95 7.76 0.25
CA ALA A 66 -18.75 8.07 -0.53
C ALA A 66 -18.98 7.84 -2.04
N ALA A 67 -19.61 6.73 -2.43
CA ALA A 67 -19.97 6.49 -3.82
C ALA A 67 -20.93 7.55 -4.39
N LYS A 68 -21.91 8.00 -3.60
CA LYS A 68 -22.82 9.10 -3.99
C LYS A 68 -22.06 10.43 -4.20
N LEU A 69 -21.12 10.75 -3.31
CA LEU A 69 -20.27 11.93 -3.45
C LEU A 69 -19.40 11.84 -4.71
N LEU A 70 -18.74 10.69 -4.93
CA LEU A 70 -17.92 10.45 -6.13
C LEU A 70 -18.75 10.59 -7.41
N ARG A 71 -19.97 10.04 -7.44
CA ARG A 71 -20.88 10.21 -8.58
C ARG A 71 -21.18 11.68 -8.82
N GLY A 72 -21.55 12.45 -7.79
CA GLY A 72 -21.80 13.88 -7.91
C GLY A 72 -20.59 14.69 -8.34
N MET A 73 -19.37 14.26 -7.97
CA MET A 73 -18.12 14.86 -8.49
C MET A 73 -17.97 14.56 -9.98
N MET A 74 -18.14 13.32 -10.42
CA MET A 74 -18.04 12.93 -11.83
C MET A 74 -19.07 13.68 -12.70
N GLU A 75 -20.30 13.84 -12.20
CA GLU A 75 -21.39 14.54 -12.91
C GLU A 75 -21.17 16.07 -13.01
N ARG A 76 -20.50 16.69 -12.03
CA ARG A 76 -20.24 18.14 -12.05
C ARG A 76 -18.99 18.53 -12.81
N GLU A 77 -17.91 17.78 -12.58
CA GLU A 77 -16.58 18.13 -13.07
C GLU A 77 -16.29 17.55 -14.46
N HIS A 78 -17.10 16.58 -14.92
CA HIS A 78 -16.93 15.90 -16.22
C HIS A 78 -15.47 15.44 -16.46
N TYR A 79 -14.90 14.68 -15.50
CA TYR A 79 -13.51 14.19 -15.61
C TYR A 79 -13.30 13.40 -16.90
N ASP A 80 -12.16 13.62 -17.56
CA ASP A 80 -11.73 12.79 -18.69
C ASP A 80 -11.27 11.42 -18.20
N LEU A 81 -10.66 11.38 -17.00
CA LEU A 81 -10.07 10.17 -16.44
C LEU A 81 -10.31 10.06 -14.94
N VAL A 82 -10.59 8.86 -14.48
CA VAL A 82 -10.59 8.49 -13.06
C VAL A 82 -9.59 7.36 -12.84
N ILE A 83 -8.66 7.54 -11.90
CA ILE A 83 -7.69 6.51 -11.51
C ILE A 83 -8.00 6.09 -10.08
N ALA A 84 -8.38 4.82 -9.93
CA ALA A 84 -8.79 4.28 -8.65
C ALA A 84 -7.70 3.36 -8.07
N HIS A 85 -7.31 3.62 -6.83
CA HIS A 85 -6.33 2.84 -6.10
C HIS A 85 -6.95 2.21 -4.87
N THR A 86 -6.37 1.10 -4.39
CA THR A 86 -6.82 0.31 -3.23
C THR A 86 -8.20 -0.32 -3.42
N SER A 87 -8.36 -1.57 -3.02
CA SER A 87 -9.55 -2.37 -3.32
C SER A 87 -10.87 -1.73 -2.87
N LEU A 88 -10.90 -1.12 -1.67
CA LEU A 88 -12.12 -0.49 -1.15
C LEU A 88 -12.52 0.75 -1.96
N ALA A 89 -11.60 1.72 -2.11
CA ALA A 89 -11.90 2.94 -2.84
C ALA A 89 -12.17 2.65 -4.31
N ALA A 90 -11.40 1.74 -4.92
CA ALA A 90 -11.60 1.33 -6.31
C ALA A 90 -12.98 0.72 -6.54
N PHE A 91 -13.47 -0.14 -5.62
CA PHE A 91 -14.82 -0.68 -5.72
C PHE A 91 -15.87 0.42 -5.72
N PHE A 92 -15.86 1.33 -4.73
CA PHE A 92 -16.88 2.38 -4.61
C PHE A 92 -16.75 3.47 -5.68
N THR A 93 -15.56 3.72 -6.21
CA THR A 93 -15.34 4.61 -7.36
C THR A 93 -16.00 4.04 -8.62
N ARG A 94 -15.77 2.77 -8.92
CA ARG A 94 -16.38 2.09 -10.06
C ARG A 94 -17.89 1.90 -9.88
N TRP A 95 -18.33 1.60 -8.63
CA TRP A 95 -19.74 1.57 -8.29
C TRP A 95 -20.45 2.91 -8.53
N ALA A 96 -19.79 4.03 -8.21
CA ALA A 96 -20.32 5.38 -8.45
C ALA A 96 -20.58 5.65 -9.94
N ALA A 97 -19.74 5.14 -10.82
CA ALA A 97 -19.88 5.31 -12.27
C ALA A 97 -20.96 4.40 -12.89
N ARG A 98 -21.52 3.47 -12.12
CA ARG A 98 -22.51 2.52 -12.64
C ARG A 98 -23.79 3.20 -13.12
N GLY A 99 -24.19 2.92 -14.35
CA GLY A 99 -25.38 3.50 -14.97
C GLY A 99 -25.25 4.98 -15.34
N MET A 100 -24.05 5.55 -15.32
CA MET A 100 -23.79 6.86 -15.91
C MET A 100 -23.72 6.70 -17.43
N HIS A 101 -24.42 7.58 -18.14
CA HIS A 101 -24.42 7.58 -19.62
C HIS A 101 -23.10 8.16 -20.16
N ASP A 102 -22.65 9.25 -19.53
CA ASP A 102 -21.42 9.99 -19.89
C ASP A 102 -20.42 9.87 -18.75
N ARG A 103 -19.85 8.67 -18.57
CA ARG A 103 -18.87 8.40 -17.54
C ARG A 103 -17.43 8.68 -18.01
N PRO A 104 -16.53 9.09 -17.12
CA PRO A 104 -15.11 9.19 -17.43
C PRO A 104 -14.50 7.84 -17.80
N GLY A 105 -13.34 7.85 -18.46
CA GLY A 105 -12.48 6.67 -18.56
C GLY A 105 -12.02 6.24 -17.16
N ILE A 106 -12.09 4.94 -16.83
CA ILE A 106 -11.72 4.44 -15.51
C ILE A 106 -10.55 3.46 -15.56
N ILE A 107 -9.45 3.82 -14.92
CA ILE A 107 -8.31 2.95 -14.66
C ILE A 107 -8.37 2.46 -13.22
N ASN A 108 -8.32 1.15 -13.02
CA ASN A 108 -8.16 0.54 -11.71
C ASN A 108 -6.72 0.04 -11.54
N VAL A 109 -5.97 0.64 -10.62
CA VAL A 109 -4.61 0.19 -10.29
C VAL A 109 -4.66 -0.79 -9.14
N MET A 110 -4.43 -2.06 -9.46
CA MET A 110 -4.53 -3.16 -8.51
C MET A 110 -3.20 -3.36 -7.78
N HIS A 111 -3.19 -3.09 -6.48
CA HIS A 111 -2.04 -3.29 -5.58
C HIS A 111 -2.01 -4.70 -4.94
N GLY A 112 -2.62 -5.67 -5.58
CA GLY A 112 -2.86 -7.03 -5.10
C GLY A 112 -4.34 -7.25 -4.79
N TYR A 113 -4.92 -8.35 -5.32
CA TYR A 113 -6.28 -8.75 -4.95
C TYR A 113 -6.33 -9.15 -3.47
N LEU A 114 -7.48 -8.93 -2.83
CA LEU A 114 -7.72 -9.32 -1.43
C LEU A 114 -7.98 -10.84 -1.26
N PHE A 115 -7.74 -11.59 -2.32
CA PHE A 115 -7.89 -13.05 -2.37
C PHE A 115 -6.78 -13.67 -3.22
N THR A 116 -6.46 -14.90 -2.89
CA THR A 116 -5.51 -15.77 -3.60
C THR A 116 -6.12 -17.16 -3.75
N ASP A 117 -5.36 -18.12 -4.25
CA ASP A 117 -5.82 -19.51 -4.32
C ASP A 117 -5.97 -20.15 -2.93
N GLU A 118 -5.26 -19.66 -1.93
CA GLU A 118 -5.34 -20.10 -0.53
C GLU A 118 -6.49 -19.46 0.26
N THR A 119 -7.19 -18.47 -0.33
CA THR A 119 -8.31 -17.81 0.36
C THR A 119 -9.49 -18.75 0.51
N PRO A 120 -10.10 -18.87 1.71
CA PRO A 120 -11.28 -19.73 1.94
C PRO A 120 -12.37 -19.47 0.90
N ALA A 121 -12.95 -20.54 0.33
CA ALA A 121 -13.82 -20.50 -0.85
C ALA A 121 -14.98 -19.49 -0.75
N ALA A 122 -15.66 -19.44 0.41
CA ALA A 122 -16.76 -18.50 0.61
C ALA A 122 -16.31 -17.03 0.56
N LYS A 123 -15.16 -16.70 1.17
CA LYS A 123 -14.56 -15.37 1.14
C LYS A 123 -14.08 -15.03 -0.26
N LYS A 124 -13.39 -15.97 -0.93
CA LYS A 124 -12.93 -15.79 -2.33
C LYS A 124 -14.09 -15.51 -3.25
N LEU A 125 -15.18 -16.28 -3.14
CA LEU A 125 -16.39 -16.08 -3.96
C LEU A 125 -17.00 -14.68 -3.74
N LEU A 126 -17.10 -14.20 -2.50
CA LEU A 126 -17.63 -12.89 -2.18
C LEU A 126 -16.79 -11.78 -2.80
N LEU A 127 -15.47 -11.84 -2.61
CA LEU A 127 -14.53 -10.84 -3.11
C LEU A 127 -14.48 -10.83 -4.65
N THR A 128 -14.45 -12.00 -5.29
CA THR A 128 -14.54 -12.16 -6.74
C THR A 128 -15.84 -11.56 -7.29
N LYS A 129 -16.99 -11.86 -6.68
CA LYS A 129 -18.26 -11.28 -7.11
C LYS A 129 -18.28 -9.76 -6.99
N ALA A 130 -17.72 -9.20 -5.92
CA ALA A 130 -17.61 -7.76 -5.76
C ALA A 130 -16.75 -7.13 -6.87
N GLU A 131 -15.61 -7.74 -7.19
CA GLU A 131 -14.73 -7.27 -8.26
C GLU A 131 -15.44 -7.30 -9.63
N LEU A 132 -16.05 -8.43 -9.98
CA LEU A 132 -16.74 -8.61 -11.25
C LEU A 132 -18.01 -7.75 -11.38
N LEU A 133 -18.66 -7.39 -10.28
CA LEU A 133 -19.83 -6.51 -10.29
C LEU A 133 -19.50 -5.10 -10.81
N THR A 134 -18.26 -4.65 -10.64
CA THR A 134 -17.77 -3.35 -11.09
C THR A 134 -16.86 -3.42 -12.33
N ALA A 135 -16.58 -4.61 -12.82
CA ALA A 135 -15.78 -4.82 -14.03
C ALA A 135 -16.32 -4.09 -15.29
N PRO A 136 -17.64 -4.03 -15.55
CA PRO A 136 -18.17 -3.31 -16.72
C PRO A 136 -17.91 -1.80 -16.73
N GLN A 137 -17.56 -1.21 -15.60
CA GLN A 137 -17.20 0.20 -15.48
C GLN A 137 -15.69 0.44 -15.59
N THR A 138 -14.88 -0.61 -15.77
CA THR A 138 -13.43 -0.55 -15.76
C THR A 138 -12.89 -0.65 -17.18
N ASP A 139 -12.31 0.42 -17.70
CA ASP A 139 -11.73 0.43 -19.05
C ASP A 139 -10.34 -0.23 -19.05
N LEU A 140 -9.55 -0.01 -18.01
CA LEU A 140 -8.23 -0.59 -17.87
C LEU A 140 -7.96 -1.03 -16.41
N VAL A 141 -7.49 -2.24 -16.25
CA VAL A 141 -6.85 -2.70 -15.00
C VAL A 141 -5.35 -2.74 -15.20
N LEU A 142 -4.61 -2.10 -14.29
CA LEU A 142 -3.16 -2.23 -14.17
C LEU A 142 -2.85 -3.15 -13.00
N THR A 143 -2.14 -4.23 -13.25
CA THR A 143 -1.71 -5.21 -12.24
C THR A 143 -0.19 -5.14 -12.07
N MET A 144 0.34 -5.67 -10.97
CA MET A 144 1.77 -5.59 -10.61
C MET A 144 2.42 -6.96 -10.41
N ASN A 145 1.71 -8.02 -10.74
CA ASN A 145 2.22 -9.38 -10.68
C ASN A 145 1.45 -10.31 -11.61
N ALA A 146 2.09 -11.39 -12.03
CA ALA A 146 1.56 -12.32 -13.02
C ALA A 146 0.29 -13.07 -12.54
N TRP A 147 0.10 -13.30 -11.23
CA TRP A 147 -1.10 -13.97 -10.71
C TRP A 147 -2.33 -13.09 -10.88
N ASP A 148 -2.24 -11.82 -10.43
CA ASP A 148 -3.31 -10.83 -10.56
C ASP A 148 -3.65 -10.57 -12.03
N THR A 149 -2.62 -10.47 -12.89
CA THR A 149 -2.78 -10.30 -14.33
C THR A 149 -3.58 -11.43 -14.95
N ARG A 150 -3.16 -12.66 -14.68
CA ARG A 150 -3.83 -13.86 -15.19
C ARG A 150 -5.28 -13.91 -14.73
N TRP A 151 -5.51 -13.72 -13.43
CA TRP A 151 -6.85 -13.73 -12.86
C TRP A 151 -7.75 -12.68 -13.51
N ALA A 152 -7.27 -11.45 -13.66
CA ALA A 152 -8.01 -10.35 -14.27
C ALA A 152 -8.37 -10.62 -15.73
N MET A 153 -7.45 -11.21 -16.51
CA MET A 153 -7.69 -11.60 -17.90
C MET A 153 -8.72 -12.73 -18.01
N GLU A 154 -8.54 -13.81 -17.24
CA GLU A 154 -9.43 -14.99 -17.27
C GLU A 154 -10.88 -14.64 -16.89
N HIS A 155 -11.05 -13.69 -15.95
CA HIS A 155 -12.36 -13.29 -15.46
C HIS A 155 -12.92 -12.01 -16.11
N ARG A 156 -12.21 -11.42 -17.08
CA ARG A 156 -12.60 -10.18 -17.75
C ARG A 156 -12.92 -9.06 -16.75
N ALA A 157 -12.00 -8.83 -15.82
CA ALA A 157 -12.15 -7.82 -14.78
C ALA A 157 -12.15 -6.37 -15.28
N ALA A 158 -11.84 -6.13 -16.55
CA ALA A 158 -11.90 -4.86 -17.25
C ALA A 158 -12.00 -5.08 -18.78
N ALA A 159 -12.23 -4.00 -19.52
CA ALA A 159 -12.15 -4.03 -20.99
C ALA A 159 -10.71 -4.36 -21.47
N ARG A 160 -9.71 -3.88 -20.73
CA ARG A 160 -8.28 -4.13 -20.97
C ARG A 160 -7.56 -4.42 -19.65
N VAL A 161 -6.59 -5.33 -19.69
CA VAL A 161 -5.72 -5.68 -18.56
C VAL A 161 -4.27 -5.57 -19.01
N GLU A 162 -3.45 -4.87 -18.21
CA GLU A 162 -2.02 -4.75 -18.44
C GLU A 162 -1.24 -4.99 -17.15
N GLU A 163 -0.12 -5.69 -17.27
CA GLU A 163 0.85 -5.82 -16.19
C GLU A 163 1.86 -4.67 -16.27
N ILE A 164 2.11 -4.03 -15.14
CA ILE A 164 3.14 -2.99 -15.00
C ILE A 164 4.19 -3.44 -14.00
N PRO A 165 5.44 -2.93 -14.09
CA PRO A 165 6.50 -3.28 -13.13
C PRO A 165 6.23 -2.82 -11.69
N GLY A 166 5.14 -2.08 -11.48
CA GLY A 166 4.74 -1.51 -10.19
C GLY A 166 4.87 0.00 -10.15
N MET A 167 4.76 0.57 -8.94
CA MET A 167 4.76 2.02 -8.74
C MET A 167 6.17 2.62 -8.66
N GLY A 168 7.19 1.74 -8.53
CA GLY A 168 8.58 2.19 -8.37
C GLY A 168 8.87 2.77 -6.99
N VAL A 169 10.14 3.06 -6.75
CA VAL A 169 10.64 3.80 -5.57
C VAL A 169 11.56 4.93 -6.03
N ASP A 170 11.55 6.02 -5.28
CA ASP A 170 12.46 7.13 -5.52
C ASP A 170 13.86 6.80 -5.00
N LEU A 171 14.75 6.43 -5.91
CA LEU A 171 16.13 6.04 -5.59
C LEU A 171 16.94 7.19 -4.98
N SER A 172 16.56 8.45 -5.21
CA SER A 172 17.28 9.62 -4.65
C SER A 172 17.19 9.67 -3.12
N ARG A 173 16.10 9.17 -2.55
CA ARG A 173 15.89 9.08 -1.09
C ARG A 173 16.93 8.19 -0.38
N PHE A 174 17.49 7.22 -1.07
CA PHE A 174 18.43 6.24 -0.51
C PHE A 174 19.90 6.63 -0.74
N ARG A 175 20.14 7.70 -1.52
CA ARG A 175 21.48 8.25 -1.78
C ARG A 175 21.85 9.40 -0.84
N ALA A 176 20.87 10.08 -0.28
CA ALA A 176 21.08 11.18 0.66
C ALA A 176 21.43 10.58 2.03
N ALA A 177 22.67 10.78 2.47
CA ALA A 177 23.09 10.37 3.79
C ALA A 177 22.38 11.21 4.86
N GLY A 178 21.47 10.57 5.58
CA GLY A 178 20.99 11.04 6.87
C GLY A 178 22.02 10.75 7.96
N GLU A 179 21.55 10.28 9.11
CA GLU A 179 22.40 9.74 10.18
C GLU A 179 23.29 8.59 9.61
N THR A 180 24.56 8.57 9.98
CA THR A 180 25.47 7.54 9.51
C THR A 180 25.07 6.17 10.05
N ARG A 181 25.43 5.10 9.31
CA ARG A 181 25.22 3.72 9.76
C ARG A 181 25.70 3.49 11.18
N GLN A 182 26.91 3.96 11.52
CA GLN A 182 27.49 3.77 12.84
C GLN A 182 26.69 4.51 13.92
N ALA A 183 26.35 5.78 13.73
CA ALA A 183 25.57 6.56 14.69
C ALA A 183 24.21 5.92 14.98
N MET A 184 23.53 5.41 13.93
CA MET A 184 22.26 4.71 14.12
C MET A 184 22.43 3.39 14.88
N ARG A 185 23.47 2.61 14.58
CA ARG A 185 23.77 1.35 15.28
C ARG A 185 24.13 1.60 16.76
N ASP A 186 24.90 2.65 17.05
CA ASP A 186 25.21 3.06 18.44
C ASP A 186 23.92 3.44 19.19
N ARG A 187 23.03 4.18 18.57
CA ARG A 187 21.72 4.52 19.14
C ARG A 187 20.84 3.29 19.40
N LEU A 188 20.95 2.27 18.55
CA LEU A 188 20.24 0.99 18.73
C LEU A 188 20.92 0.06 19.75
N GLY A 189 22.10 0.43 20.28
CA GLY A 189 22.85 -0.37 21.24
C GLY A 189 23.47 -1.63 20.62
N PHE A 190 23.82 -1.61 19.32
CA PHE A 190 24.45 -2.74 18.65
C PHE A 190 25.93 -2.79 18.93
N ALA A 191 26.43 -3.99 19.21
CA ALA A 191 27.85 -4.27 19.32
C ALA A 191 28.50 -4.40 17.92
N GLU A 192 29.82 -4.26 17.89
CA GLU A 192 30.62 -4.64 16.71
C GLU A 192 30.42 -6.15 16.43
N GLY A 193 30.03 -6.48 15.20
CA GLY A 193 29.74 -7.87 14.82
C GLY A 193 28.27 -8.30 14.98
N ASP A 194 27.38 -7.48 15.55
CA ASP A 194 25.94 -7.74 15.49
C ASP A 194 25.45 -7.65 14.04
N ILE A 195 24.58 -8.57 13.66
CA ILE A 195 23.90 -8.60 12.35
C ILE A 195 22.45 -8.15 12.54
N ALA A 196 22.08 -7.07 11.88
CA ALA A 196 20.77 -6.46 11.96
C ALA A 196 19.84 -6.93 10.82
N LEU A 197 18.82 -7.70 11.16
CA LEU A 197 17.70 -8.01 10.28
C LEU A 197 16.67 -6.89 10.36
N LEU A 198 16.17 -6.40 9.21
CA LEU A 198 15.17 -5.32 9.20
C LEU A 198 13.91 -5.75 8.43
N TYR A 199 12.75 -5.52 9.04
CA TYR A 199 11.44 -5.71 8.42
C TYR A 199 10.51 -4.53 8.73
N PRO A 200 10.53 -3.45 7.94
CA PRO A 200 9.59 -2.35 8.07
C PRO A 200 8.23 -2.76 7.50
N ALA A 201 7.22 -2.88 8.35
CA ALA A 201 5.89 -3.30 7.93
C ALA A 201 4.80 -2.95 8.98
N GLU A 202 3.56 -2.81 8.51
CA GLU A 202 2.38 -2.77 9.39
C GLU A 202 2.27 -4.07 10.18
N PHE A 203 1.99 -3.98 11.48
CA PHE A 203 1.74 -5.17 12.31
C PHE A 203 0.35 -5.73 12.07
N SER A 204 0.25 -6.69 11.18
CA SER A 204 -1.00 -7.33 10.76
C SER A 204 -0.81 -8.83 10.49
N GLY A 205 -1.90 -9.60 10.49
CA GLY A 205 -1.84 -11.03 10.20
C GLY A 205 -1.26 -11.37 8.82
N ARG A 206 -1.34 -10.43 7.86
CA ARG A 206 -0.76 -10.58 6.53
C ARG A 206 0.76 -10.46 6.54
N LYS A 207 1.31 -9.59 7.39
CA LYS A 207 2.76 -9.33 7.49
C LYS A 207 3.51 -10.31 8.40
N ASP A 208 2.81 -11.03 9.27
CA ASP A 208 3.27 -12.18 10.07
C ASP A 208 4.62 -12.01 10.79
N GLN A 209 4.81 -10.87 11.48
CA GLN A 209 6.02 -10.63 12.26
C GLN A 209 6.27 -11.72 13.32
N ALA A 210 5.20 -12.38 13.79
CA ALA A 210 5.29 -13.48 14.75
C ALA A 210 6.15 -14.65 14.22
N MET A 211 6.14 -14.91 12.92
CA MET A 211 7.00 -15.93 12.30
C MET A 211 8.48 -15.57 12.47
N LEU A 212 8.86 -14.28 12.26
CA LEU A 212 10.24 -13.84 12.44
C LEU A 212 10.67 -13.94 13.91
N LEU A 213 9.81 -13.58 14.87
CA LEU A 213 10.09 -13.72 16.29
C LEU A 213 10.36 -15.18 16.68
N ARG A 214 9.57 -16.12 16.16
CA ARG A 214 9.83 -17.55 16.36
C ARG A 214 11.15 -18.00 15.70
N ALA A 215 11.48 -17.48 14.54
CA ALA A 215 12.75 -17.79 13.88
C ALA A 215 13.95 -17.31 14.70
N MET A 216 13.83 -16.16 15.38
CA MET A 216 14.89 -15.61 16.24
C MET A 216 15.32 -16.56 17.37
N THR A 217 14.45 -17.45 17.86
CA THR A 217 14.82 -18.45 18.89
C THR A 217 15.87 -19.44 18.38
N LYS A 218 16.00 -19.61 17.08
CA LYS A 218 16.93 -20.55 16.41
C LYS A 218 18.20 -19.84 15.90
N LEU A 219 18.26 -18.52 15.99
CA LEU A 219 19.38 -17.74 15.47
C LEU A 219 20.38 -17.40 16.61
N PRO A 220 21.67 -17.25 16.26
CA PRO A 220 22.72 -16.85 17.22
C PRO A 220 22.40 -15.54 17.94
N PRO A 221 22.96 -15.33 19.17
CA PRO A 221 22.67 -14.14 19.99
C PRO A 221 23.05 -12.80 19.37
N HIS A 222 24.03 -12.75 18.49
CA HIS A 222 24.46 -11.55 17.78
C HIS A 222 23.53 -11.14 16.63
N ILE A 223 22.50 -11.92 16.33
CA ILE A 223 21.46 -11.54 15.36
C ILE A 223 20.43 -10.67 16.06
N LYS A 224 20.20 -9.49 15.56
CA LYS A 224 19.21 -8.51 16.03
C LYS A 224 18.08 -8.35 15.01
N LEU A 225 16.86 -8.13 15.48
CA LEU A 225 15.68 -7.96 14.63
C LEU A 225 15.08 -6.58 14.85
N LEU A 226 14.98 -5.78 13.80
CA LEU A 226 14.35 -4.47 13.79
C LEU A 226 12.99 -4.55 13.10
N LEU A 227 11.94 -4.18 13.82
CA LEU A 227 10.55 -4.22 13.36
C LEU A 227 9.91 -2.83 13.44
N PRO A 228 10.33 -1.86 12.59
CA PRO A 228 9.66 -0.57 12.54
C PRO A 228 8.28 -0.71 11.90
N GLY A 229 7.28 -0.11 12.55
CA GLY A 229 5.89 -0.12 12.09
C GLY A 229 4.90 0.02 13.23
N SER A 230 3.64 0.16 12.88
CA SER A 230 2.49 0.19 13.78
C SER A 230 1.40 -0.77 13.27
N GLY A 231 0.41 -1.09 14.09
CA GLY A 231 -0.69 -1.95 13.68
C GLY A 231 -1.30 -2.71 14.85
N GLU A 232 -2.40 -3.40 14.59
CA GLU A 232 -3.21 -4.09 15.60
C GLU A 232 -2.47 -5.20 16.38
N LEU A 233 -1.44 -5.80 15.74
CA LEU A 233 -0.67 -6.91 16.34
C LEU A 233 0.65 -6.46 17.00
N LEU A 234 0.94 -5.17 17.10
CA LEU A 234 2.20 -4.69 17.67
C LEU A 234 2.39 -5.18 19.12
N GLU A 235 1.39 -4.97 19.97
CA GLU A 235 1.50 -5.34 21.38
C GLU A 235 1.53 -6.86 21.59
N SER A 236 0.79 -7.61 20.80
CA SER A 236 0.87 -9.08 20.84
C SER A 236 2.23 -9.62 20.37
N CYS A 237 2.87 -8.97 19.39
CA CYS A 237 4.23 -9.31 18.98
C CYS A 237 5.26 -8.98 20.06
N ARG A 238 5.12 -7.87 20.81
CA ARG A 238 5.97 -7.55 21.95
C ARG A 238 5.86 -8.59 23.07
N ALA A 239 4.62 -8.97 23.41
CA ALA A 239 4.37 -10.02 24.38
C ALA A 239 5.00 -11.36 23.95
N LEU A 240 4.80 -11.76 22.69
CA LEU A 240 5.39 -12.96 22.12
C LEU A 240 6.93 -12.96 22.17
N ALA A 241 7.57 -11.82 21.92
CA ALA A 241 9.03 -11.70 22.03
C ALA A 241 9.52 -11.97 23.46
N GLY A 242 8.78 -11.51 24.47
CA GLY A 242 9.03 -11.82 25.88
C GLY A 242 8.86 -13.32 26.19
N GLU A 243 7.75 -13.91 25.77
CA GLU A 243 7.47 -15.34 25.97
C GLU A 243 8.52 -16.25 25.31
N LEU A 244 9.04 -15.84 24.16
CA LEU A 244 10.08 -16.57 23.43
C LEU A 244 11.50 -16.32 23.93
N GLY A 245 11.70 -15.39 24.89
CA GLY A 245 13.02 -15.01 25.40
C GLY A 245 13.92 -14.32 24.37
N VAL A 246 13.34 -13.57 23.43
CA VAL A 246 14.05 -12.84 22.36
C VAL A 246 13.85 -11.31 22.44
N ALA A 247 13.22 -10.82 23.50
CA ALA A 247 12.88 -9.39 23.64
C ALA A 247 14.10 -8.48 23.67
N ASP A 248 15.25 -8.94 24.16
CA ASP A 248 16.52 -8.24 24.18
C ASP A 248 17.18 -8.09 22.79
N ARG A 249 16.72 -8.87 21.83
CA ARG A 249 17.23 -8.92 20.45
C ARG A 249 16.25 -8.45 19.40
N ALA A 250 14.98 -8.18 19.78
CA ALA A 250 13.93 -7.71 18.91
C ALA A 250 13.49 -6.29 19.29
N GLN A 251 13.68 -5.33 18.42
CA GLN A 251 13.34 -3.93 18.68
C GLN A 251 12.08 -3.52 17.92
N PHE A 252 11.19 -2.82 18.61
CA PHE A 252 9.89 -2.36 18.12
C PHE A 252 9.81 -0.82 18.23
N PRO A 253 10.44 -0.06 17.33
CA PRO A 253 10.51 1.40 17.43
C PRO A 253 9.19 2.12 17.17
N GLY A 254 8.15 1.39 16.77
CA GLY A 254 6.89 1.97 16.33
C GLY A 254 6.97 2.52 14.91
N GLN A 255 6.06 3.44 14.57
CA GLN A 255 6.05 4.08 13.25
C GLN A 255 7.28 4.99 13.11
N VAL A 256 8.06 4.76 12.05
CA VAL A 256 9.23 5.59 11.70
C VAL A 256 8.97 6.32 10.37
N HIS A 257 9.61 7.47 10.19
CA HIS A 257 9.42 8.31 9.00
C HIS A 257 10.63 8.31 8.07
N ASP A 258 11.80 7.96 8.58
CA ASP A 258 13.07 7.99 7.83
C ASP A 258 13.58 6.56 7.57
N ILE A 259 12.87 5.81 6.74
CA ILE A 259 13.21 4.44 6.36
C ILE A 259 14.64 4.32 5.81
N PRO A 260 15.18 5.24 4.98
CA PRO A 260 16.55 5.16 4.52
C PRO A 260 17.59 5.03 5.64
N VAL A 261 17.42 5.73 6.77
CA VAL A 261 18.34 5.64 7.93
C VAL A 261 18.31 4.24 8.54
N TRP A 262 17.12 3.65 8.68
CA TRP A 262 16.95 2.29 9.21
C TRP A 262 17.55 1.23 8.28
N LEU A 263 17.35 1.39 6.98
CA LEU A 263 17.96 0.52 5.97
C LEU A 263 19.48 0.63 5.99
N GLY A 264 20.02 1.85 6.12
CA GLY A 264 21.46 2.07 6.24
C GLY A 264 22.09 1.39 7.47
N ALA A 265 21.35 1.21 8.57
CA ALA A 265 21.84 0.52 9.78
C ALA A 265 21.74 -1.00 9.70
N ALA A 266 20.92 -1.55 8.81
CA ALA A 266 20.67 -2.97 8.64
C ALA A 266 21.78 -3.67 7.82
N ASP A 267 21.82 -4.98 7.95
CA ASP A 267 22.69 -5.87 7.16
C ASP A 267 21.85 -6.69 6.17
N ILE A 268 20.63 -7.07 6.57
CA ILE A 268 19.76 -7.94 5.78
C ILE A 268 18.33 -7.43 5.90
N ALA A 269 17.68 -7.24 4.77
CA ALA A 269 16.23 -7.07 4.74
C ALA A 269 15.55 -8.45 4.75
N VAL A 270 14.52 -8.59 5.58
CA VAL A 270 13.74 -9.82 5.67
C VAL A 270 12.26 -9.54 5.43
N SER A 271 11.50 -10.54 5.01
CA SER A 271 10.05 -10.46 4.89
C SER A 271 9.40 -11.77 5.28
N ALA A 272 8.31 -11.67 6.08
CA ALA A 272 7.46 -12.79 6.46
C ALA A 272 6.03 -12.64 5.90
N SER A 273 5.82 -11.72 4.97
CA SER A 273 4.49 -11.47 4.40
C SER A 273 3.94 -12.71 3.70
N ARG A 274 2.71 -13.06 4.05
CA ARG A 274 1.97 -14.18 3.43
C ARG A 274 1.48 -13.87 2.03
N SER A 275 1.26 -12.59 1.73
CA SER A 275 0.81 -12.12 0.42
C SER A 275 1.19 -10.67 0.22
N GLU A 276 1.68 -10.35 -0.99
CA GLU A 276 2.00 -9.01 -1.45
C GLU A 276 1.56 -8.84 -2.90
N GLY A 277 1.10 -7.64 -3.24
CA GLY A 277 0.99 -7.25 -4.66
C GLY A 277 2.38 -6.94 -5.22
N LEU A 278 3.04 -5.96 -4.59
CA LEU A 278 4.44 -5.62 -4.82
C LEU A 278 5.03 -5.14 -3.48
N PRO A 279 6.07 -5.80 -2.92
CA PRO A 279 6.59 -5.49 -1.59
C PRO A 279 7.50 -4.26 -1.61
N PHE A 280 6.97 -3.07 -1.33
CA PHE A 280 7.74 -1.82 -1.29
C PHE A 280 8.94 -1.87 -0.35
N ASN A 281 8.80 -2.49 0.83
CA ASN A 281 9.89 -2.64 1.78
C ASN A 281 11.09 -3.40 1.21
N ILE A 282 10.86 -4.39 0.35
CA ILE A 282 11.92 -5.11 -0.35
C ILE A 282 12.56 -4.23 -1.44
N MET A 283 11.74 -3.51 -2.23
CA MET A 283 12.27 -2.58 -3.24
C MET A 283 13.09 -1.45 -2.62
N GLU A 284 12.64 -0.91 -1.47
CA GLU A 284 13.38 0.09 -0.70
C GLU A 284 14.71 -0.48 -0.18
N ALA A 285 14.70 -1.72 0.31
CA ALA A 285 15.91 -2.41 0.75
C ALA A 285 16.89 -2.61 -0.40
N MET A 286 16.44 -3.09 -1.56
CA MET A 286 17.26 -3.20 -2.78
C MET A 286 17.82 -1.84 -3.22
N ALA A 287 17.01 -0.77 -3.13
CA ALA A 287 17.47 0.60 -3.45
C ALA A 287 18.54 1.11 -2.48
N ALA A 288 18.53 0.62 -1.23
CA ALA A 288 19.55 0.91 -0.21
C ALA A 288 20.80 -0.01 -0.29
N GLY A 289 20.78 -1.03 -1.16
CA GLY A 289 21.90 -1.96 -1.35
C GLY A 289 21.90 -3.18 -0.42
N LEU A 290 20.73 -3.52 0.17
CA LEU A 290 20.54 -4.73 0.99
C LEU A 290 20.06 -5.90 0.16
#